data_4b039cf288c451d227427c0fd8e97a6b
#
_entry.id   4b039cf288c451d227427c0fd8e97a6b
#
_cell.length_a   1.000
_cell.length_b   1.000
_cell.length_c   1.000
_cell.angle_alpha   90.00
_cell.angle_beta   90.00
_cell.angle_gamma   90.00
#
_symmetry.space_group_name_H-M   'P 1'
#
loop_
_entity.id
_entity.type
_entity.pdbx_description
1 polymer ?
#
loop_
_entity_poly.entity_id
_entity_poly.type
_entity_poly.pdbx_seq_one_letter_code
_entity_poly.pdbx_strand_id
1 'polypeptide(L)'
;YMEYLNLDLDYRYYTVVVFDVENAVELKKELGVAQYEMLLFRLNDTIREYSRIFDFSYLLKGFDGLELILCQNSSNVSHVLQSVHKTVSSIVEAHADSPLSLNVGIGNIVSELWNTHLSHESAHHALEYRFFFPQKNIFDTREALGRNLSLVPFSDSSEDELIRLICQKDYAAMEQWIKDFSADLLSKYQSRDFIFVRIYSLLGKILKFLYELNIDAKDLEGKIAQTYARLDSFNTSEQFFS
;
A
#
# COMPACT_ATOMS: atom_id res chain seq x y z
N TYR A 1 1.83 24.84 -25.10
CA TYR A 1 2.05 25.24 -23.69
C TYR A 1 3.45 24.85 -23.22
N MET A 2 3.95 23.66 -23.62
CA MET A 2 5.28 23.15 -23.25
C MET A 2 6.42 23.92 -23.95
N GLU A 3 6.24 24.25 -25.22
CA GLU A 3 7.19 25.13 -25.97
C GLU A 3 7.38 26.48 -25.27
N TYR A 4 6.31 27.01 -24.66
CA TYR A 4 6.36 28.30 -23.94
C TYR A 4 7.19 28.22 -22.65
N LEU A 5 7.32 27.04 -22.04
CA LEU A 5 8.09 26.78 -20.83
C LEU A 5 9.53 26.33 -21.13
N ASN A 6 9.90 26.20 -22.41
CA ASN A 6 11.21 25.69 -22.86
C ASN A 6 11.54 24.31 -22.26
N LEU A 7 10.50 23.48 -22.01
CA LEU A 7 10.65 22.13 -21.48
C LEU A 7 10.64 21.16 -22.68
N ASP A 8 11.79 20.64 -23.02
CA ASP A 8 11.91 19.49 -23.91
C ASP A 8 11.67 18.22 -23.07
N LEU A 9 10.48 17.65 -23.20
CA LEU A 9 10.04 16.45 -22.49
C LEU A 9 9.85 15.27 -23.45
N ASP A 10 10.53 15.27 -24.60
CA ASP A 10 10.51 14.15 -25.55
C ASP A 10 11.57 13.12 -25.19
N TYR A 11 11.20 12.22 -24.27
CA TYR A 11 12.03 11.08 -23.86
C TYR A 11 11.38 9.77 -24.30
N ARG A 12 12.21 8.74 -24.44
CA ARG A 12 11.73 7.43 -24.87
C ARG A 12 10.98 6.68 -23.79
N TYR A 13 11.34 6.89 -22.51
CA TYR A 13 10.75 6.20 -21.36
C TYR A 13 10.53 7.15 -20.20
N TYR A 14 9.42 6.94 -19.53
CA TYR A 14 9.01 7.66 -18.33
C TYR A 14 8.64 6.65 -17.24
N THR A 15 8.98 6.95 -16.01
CA THR A 15 8.61 6.15 -14.84
C THR A 15 8.29 7.06 -13.68
N VAL A 16 7.21 6.79 -12.99
CA VAL A 16 6.86 7.49 -11.74
C VAL A 16 7.26 6.62 -10.56
N VAL A 17 7.91 7.24 -9.59
CA VAL A 17 8.27 6.62 -8.31
C VAL A 17 7.61 7.43 -7.20
N VAL A 18 6.87 6.78 -6.33
CA VAL A 18 6.16 7.39 -5.19
C VAL A 18 6.89 7.02 -3.91
N PHE A 19 7.32 8.04 -3.16
CA PHE A 19 7.93 7.91 -1.84
C PHE A 19 6.89 8.27 -0.79
N ASP A 20 6.39 7.29 -0.07
CA ASP A 20 5.39 7.43 0.98
C ASP A 20 6.05 7.37 2.36
N VAL A 21 5.68 8.29 3.25
CA VAL A 21 6.17 8.33 4.63
C VAL A 21 5.07 7.83 5.56
N GLU A 22 5.13 6.55 5.90
CA GLU A 22 4.08 5.85 6.66
C GLU A 22 3.81 6.49 8.03
N ASN A 23 4.86 6.90 8.74
CA ASN A 23 4.78 7.48 10.09
C ASN A 23 4.71 9.01 10.11
N ALA A 24 4.25 9.64 9.03
CA ALA A 24 4.22 11.10 8.90
C ALA A 24 3.39 11.80 10.00
N VAL A 25 2.25 11.20 10.38
CA VAL A 25 1.34 11.76 11.40
C VAL A 25 1.98 11.69 12.78
N GLU A 26 2.60 10.57 13.13
CA GLU A 26 3.30 10.33 14.38
C GLU A 26 4.49 11.30 14.52
N LEU A 27 5.33 11.38 13.49
CA LEU A 27 6.49 12.28 13.50
C LEU A 27 6.10 13.76 13.62
N LYS A 28 5.03 14.19 12.96
CA LYS A 28 4.52 15.57 13.11
C LYS A 28 4.06 15.85 14.54
N LYS A 29 3.51 14.86 15.25
CA LYS A 29 3.10 15.00 16.66
C LYS A 29 4.30 15.00 17.62
N GLU A 30 5.29 14.13 17.38
CA GLU A 30 6.44 13.94 18.27
C GLU A 30 7.50 15.03 18.09
N LEU A 31 7.87 15.32 16.85
CA LEU A 31 8.97 16.25 16.53
C LEU A 31 8.48 17.67 16.21
N GLY A 32 7.19 17.81 15.90
CA GLY A 32 6.62 19.04 15.39
C GLY A 32 6.79 19.19 13.87
N VAL A 33 5.91 20.01 13.28
CA VAL A 33 5.81 20.19 11.81
C VAL A 33 7.13 20.68 11.21
N ALA A 34 7.82 21.62 11.87
CA ALA A 34 9.07 22.21 11.34
C ALA A 34 10.20 21.16 11.21
N GLN A 35 10.36 20.29 12.20
CA GLN A 35 11.39 19.24 12.14
C GLN A 35 11.02 18.16 11.12
N TYR A 36 9.76 17.80 11.01
CA TYR A 36 9.27 16.90 9.97
C TYR A 36 9.56 17.45 8.55
N GLU A 37 9.26 18.71 8.30
CA GLU A 37 9.57 19.35 7.00
C GLU A 37 11.09 19.39 6.71
N MET A 38 11.95 19.52 7.74
CA MET A 38 13.40 19.38 7.56
C MET A 38 13.81 17.96 7.14
N LEU A 39 13.16 16.93 7.68
CA LEU A 39 13.41 15.54 7.27
C LEU A 39 12.98 15.32 5.80
N LEU A 40 11.81 15.84 5.43
CA LEU A 40 11.35 15.80 4.04
C LEU A 40 12.27 16.57 3.10
N PHE A 41 12.82 17.70 3.54
CA PHE A 41 13.77 18.47 2.74
C PHE A 41 15.05 17.66 2.48
N ARG A 42 15.59 16.98 3.49
CA ARG A 42 16.75 16.09 3.33
C ARG A 42 16.45 14.93 2.37
N LEU A 43 15.27 14.31 2.49
CA LEU A 43 14.82 13.28 1.55
C LEU A 43 14.75 13.82 0.12
N ASN A 44 14.19 15.03 -0.06
CA ASN A 44 14.12 15.72 -1.35
C ASN A 44 15.53 15.92 -1.96
N ASP A 45 16.49 16.40 -1.17
CA ASP A 45 17.86 16.62 -1.64
C ASP A 45 18.52 15.29 -2.05
N THR A 46 18.35 14.23 -1.24
CA THR A 46 18.86 12.91 -1.56
C THR A 46 18.25 12.38 -2.86
N ILE A 47 16.93 12.47 -3.02
CA ILE A 47 16.25 12.05 -4.25
C ILE A 47 16.80 12.80 -5.46
N ARG A 48 16.96 14.12 -5.37
CA ARG A 48 17.54 14.96 -6.42
C ARG A 48 18.97 14.56 -6.77
N GLU A 49 19.79 14.24 -5.78
CA GLU A 49 21.16 13.81 -5.98
C GLU A 49 21.24 12.49 -6.75
N TYR A 50 20.54 11.46 -6.28
CA TYR A 50 20.56 10.13 -6.90
C TYR A 50 19.84 10.09 -8.24
N SER A 51 18.85 10.95 -8.50
CA SER A 51 18.14 11.01 -9.80
C SER A 51 18.93 11.69 -10.92
N ARG A 52 20.08 12.29 -10.65
CA ARG A 52 20.94 12.95 -11.68
C ARG A 52 21.49 12.01 -12.75
N ILE A 53 21.42 10.70 -12.55
CA ILE A 53 21.83 9.72 -13.55
C ILE A 53 20.82 9.57 -14.70
N PHE A 54 19.60 10.08 -14.53
CA PHE A 54 18.57 10.10 -15.57
C PHE A 54 18.71 11.35 -16.44
N ASP A 55 18.27 11.25 -17.69
CA ASP A 55 18.34 12.38 -18.63
C ASP A 55 17.52 13.58 -18.15
N PHE A 56 16.40 13.28 -17.48
CA PHE A 56 15.61 14.30 -16.78
C PHE A 56 14.87 13.67 -15.59
N SER A 57 14.72 14.46 -14.53
CA SER A 57 13.91 14.08 -13.37
C SER A 57 13.14 15.26 -12.83
N TYR A 58 11.90 15.03 -12.43
CA TYR A 58 11.05 16.05 -11.84
C TYR A 58 10.43 15.54 -10.53
N LEU A 59 10.69 16.24 -9.43
CA LEU A 59 10.23 15.89 -8.11
C LEU A 59 9.09 16.80 -7.69
N LEU A 60 7.97 16.19 -7.34
CA LEU A 60 6.74 16.83 -6.87
C LEU A 60 6.54 16.52 -5.39
N LYS A 61 5.91 17.45 -4.66
CA LYS A 61 5.40 17.17 -3.33
C LYS A 61 3.99 16.58 -3.49
N GLY A 62 3.84 15.31 -3.14
CA GLY A 62 2.54 14.63 -3.03
C GLY A 62 1.81 15.00 -1.74
N PHE A 63 0.69 14.34 -1.47
CA PHE A 63 -0.14 14.60 -0.29
C PHE A 63 0.58 14.19 1.00
N ASP A 64 1.11 12.98 1.08
CA ASP A 64 1.81 12.43 2.26
C ASP A 64 3.26 12.01 1.98
N GLY A 65 3.85 12.45 0.87
CA GLY A 65 5.19 12.05 0.47
C GLY A 65 5.72 12.86 -0.71
N LEU A 66 6.61 12.25 -1.47
CA LEU A 66 7.25 12.83 -2.65
C LEU A 66 7.01 11.94 -3.86
N GLU A 67 6.79 12.55 -5.01
CA GLU A 67 6.59 11.86 -6.28
C GLU A 67 7.69 12.27 -7.26
N LEU A 68 8.37 11.30 -7.84
CA LEU A 68 9.48 11.51 -8.75
C LEU A 68 9.13 10.97 -10.14
N ILE A 69 9.16 11.85 -11.13
CA ILE A 69 9.08 11.46 -12.55
C ILE A 69 10.51 11.35 -13.06
N LEU A 70 10.85 10.17 -13.58
CA LEU A 70 12.12 9.86 -14.20
C LEU A 70 11.95 9.71 -15.70
N CYS A 71 12.81 10.37 -16.47
CA CYS A 71 12.80 10.32 -17.93
C CYS A 71 14.15 9.84 -18.46
N GLN A 72 14.15 8.91 -19.43
CA GLN A 72 15.38 8.34 -19.97
C GLN A 72 15.28 7.95 -21.43
N ASN A 73 16.32 8.30 -22.20
CA ASN A 73 16.53 7.92 -23.60
C ASN A 73 17.43 6.68 -23.70
N SER A 74 16.92 5.53 -23.29
CA SER A 74 17.64 4.25 -23.42
C SER A 74 17.11 3.43 -24.58
N SER A 75 17.96 2.60 -25.16
CA SER A 75 17.51 1.62 -26.16
C SER A 75 16.89 0.36 -25.53
N ASN A 76 17.04 0.16 -24.20
CA ASN A 76 16.65 -1.05 -23.51
C ASN A 76 15.86 -0.74 -22.23
N VAL A 77 14.59 -1.16 -22.21
CA VAL A 77 13.68 -1.04 -21.05
C VAL A 77 14.25 -1.71 -19.79
N SER A 78 14.91 -2.87 -19.94
CA SER A 78 15.47 -3.58 -18.80
C SER A 78 16.60 -2.80 -18.12
N HIS A 79 17.35 -2.02 -18.89
CA HIS A 79 18.39 -1.14 -18.35
C HIS A 79 17.78 0.04 -17.59
N VAL A 80 16.72 0.67 -18.14
CA VAL A 80 15.97 1.73 -17.44
C VAL A 80 15.48 1.22 -16.09
N LEU A 81 14.91 0.02 -16.11
CA LEU A 81 14.38 -0.63 -14.94
C LEU A 81 15.43 -0.87 -13.85
N GLN A 82 16.57 -1.42 -14.22
CA GLN A 82 17.69 -1.65 -13.29
C GLN A 82 18.19 -0.32 -12.71
N SER A 83 18.26 0.73 -13.54
CA SER A 83 18.66 2.07 -13.10
C SER A 83 17.68 2.64 -12.09
N VAL A 84 16.36 2.51 -12.31
CA VAL A 84 15.32 2.95 -11.37
C VAL A 84 15.44 2.20 -10.05
N HIS A 85 15.49 0.87 -10.09
CA HIS A 85 15.62 0.06 -8.87
C HIS A 85 16.89 0.38 -8.08
N LYS A 86 18.04 0.50 -8.76
CA LYS A 86 19.30 0.85 -8.11
C LYS A 86 19.21 2.21 -7.45
N THR A 87 18.67 3.21 -8.14
CA THR A 87 18.50 4.57 -7.59
C THR A 87 17.58 4.56 -6.37
N VAL A 88 16.43 3.89 -6.45
CA VAL A 88 15.49 3.78 -5.34
C VAL A 88 16.12 3.07 -4.15
N SER A 89 16.82 1.95 -4.37
CA SER A 89 17.53 1.23 -3.30
C SER A 89 18.57 2.12 -2.61
N SER A 90 19.36 2.87 -3.38
CA SER A 90 20.35 3.77 -2.81
C SER A 90 19.73 4.91 -1.99
N ILE A 91 18.56 5.43 -2.42
CA ILE A 91 17.81 6.45 -1.66
C ILE A 91 17.29 5.89 -0.34
N VAL A 92 16.69 4.69 -0.36
CA VAL A 92 16.19 4.01 0.84
C VAL A 92 17.33 3.71 1.81
N GLU A 93 18.45 3.17 1.32
CA GLU A 93 19.66 2.90 2.11
C GLU A 93 20.23 4.16 2.75
N ALA A 94 20.29 5.29 2.02
CA ALA A 94 20.74 6.57 2.55
C ALA A 94 19.86 7.13 3.68
N HIS A 95 18.62 6.62 3.80
CA HIS A 95 17.66 7.02 4.83
C HIS A 95 17.41 5.92 5.88
N ALA A 96 18.19 4.84 5.89
CA ALA A 96 18.02 3.73 6.83
C ALA A 96 18.12 4.16 8.30
N ASP A 97 18.95 5.16 8.61
CA ASP A 97 19.10 5.73 9.96
C ASP A 97 18.18 6.94 10.21
N SER A 98 17.32 7.28 9.25
CA SER A 98 16.34 8.36 9.39
C SER A 98 15.14 7.91 10.22
N PRO A 99 14.50 8.78 10.99
CA PRO A 99 13.23 8.45 11.65
C PRO A 99 12.06 8.28 10.68
N LEU A 100 12.22 8.59 9.38
CA LEU A 100 11.20 8.40 8.36
C LEU A 100 11.00 6.91 8.07
N SER A 101 9.79 6.39 8.28
CA SER A 101 9.38 5.08 7.76
C SER A 101 9.02 5.21 6.28
N LEU A 102 10.00 4.94 5.41
CA LEU A 102 9.91 5.21 3.99
C LEU A 102 9.48 3.95 3.23
N ASN A 103 8.36 4.03 2.52
CA ASN A 103 7.89 3.03 1.56
C ASN A 103 7.93 3.61 0.15
N VAL A 104 8.39 2.84 -0.83
CA VAL A 104 8.57 3.33 -2.20
C VAL A 104 7.84 2.42 -3.19
N GLY A 105 6.93 3.02 -3.97
CA GLY A 105 6.26 2.37 -5.08
C GLY A 105 6.91 2.75 -6.41
N ILE A 106 7.28 1.75 -7.22
CA ILE A 106 7.83 1.94 -8.56
C ILE A 106 6.75 1.64 -9.58
N GLY A 107 6.40 2.63 -10.38
CA GLY A 107 5.40 2.51 -11.43
C GLY A 107 5.94 1.81 -12.69
N ASN A 108 5.01 1.40 -13.54
CA ASN A 108 5.32 0.81 -14.83
C ASN A 108 6.06 1.83 -15.72
N ILE A 109 7.02 1.34 -16.49
CA ILE A 109 7.70 2.15 -17.50
C ILE A 109 6.75 2.35 -18.67
N VAL A 110 6.56 3.62 -19.08
CA VAL A 110 5.73 4.00 -20.22
C VAL A 110 6.57 4.73 -21.26
N SER A 111 6.17 4.65 -22.53
CA SER A 111 6.91 5.23 -23.67
C SER A 111 6.42 6.62 -24.08
N GLU A 112 5.34 7.10 -23.47
CA GLU A 112 4.68 8.34 -23.86
C GLU A 112 4.39 9.19 -22.63
N LEU A 113 4.67 10.49 -22.73
CA LEU A 113 4.51 11.43 -21.61
C LEU A 113 3.07 11.44 -21.05
N TRP A 114 2.06 11.42 -21.90
CA TRP A 114 0.66 11.43 -21.46
C TRP A 114 0.22 10.14 -20.74
N ASN A 115 1.00 9.08 -20.85
CA ASN A 115 0.79 7.83 -20.12
C ASN A 115 1.47 7.81 -18.74
N THR A 116 2.11 8.90 -18.30
CA THR A 116 2.72 8.99 -16.96
C THR A 116 1.71 8.79 -15.82
N HIS A 117 0.43 9.14 -16.05
CA HIS A 117 -0.65 8.86 -15.10
C HIS A 117 -0.81 7.36 -14.84
N LEU A 118 -0.65 6.49 -15.86
CA LEU A 118 -0.68 5.03 -15.68
C LEU A 118 0.51 4.52 -14.87
N SER A 119 1.68 5.15 -15.06
CA SER A 119 2.85 4.87 -14.22
C SER A 119 2.62 5.29 -12.76
N HIS A 120 2.01 6.45 -12.54
CA HIS A 120 1.63 6.95 -11.22
C HIS A 120 0.63 6.02 -10.53
N GLU A 121 -0.47 5.65 -11.19
CA GLU A 121 -1.45 4.71 -10.67
C GLU A 121 -0.80 3.37 -10.30
N SER A 122 0.05 2.84 -11.16
CA SER A 122 0.75 1.58 -10.88
C SER A 122 1.75 1.69 -9.73
N ALA A 123 2.38 2.85 -9.51
CA ALA A 123 3.23 3.09 -8.34
C ALA A 123 2.44 3.07 -7.03
N HIS A 124 1.26 3.70 -7.01
CA HIS A 124 0.36 3.65 -5.86
C HIS A 124 -0.16 2.23 -5.60
N HIS A 125 -0.56 1.50 -6.65
CA HIS A 125 -0.93 0.09 -6.49
C HIS A 125 0.22 -0.77 -5.97
N ALA A 126 1.47 -0.47 -6.38
CA ALA A 126 2.62 -1.17 -5.83
C ALA A 126 2.75 -0.96 -4.31
N LEU A 127 2.49 0.24 -3.79
CA LEU A 127 2.53 0.54 -2.36
C LEU A 127 1.47 -0.22 -1.55
N GLU A 128 0.34 -0.62 -2.14
CA GLU A 128 -0.67 -1.43 -1.45
C GLU A 128 -0.12 -2.80 -1.01
N TYR A 129 0.92 -3.30 -1.69
CA TYR A 129 1.56 -4.57 -1.32
C TYR A 129 2.29 -4.53 0.01
N ARG A 130 2.58 -3.35 0.59
CA ARG A 130 3.11 -3.22 1.95
C ARG A 130 2.24 -3.95 2.98
N PHE A 131 0.92 -4.00 2.74
CA PHE A 131 0.00 -4.73 3.60
C PHE A 131 0.37 -6.21 3.75
N PHE A 132 0.86 -6.84 2.68
CA PHE A 132 1.23 -8.25 2.64
C PHE A 132 2.71 -8.51 2.96
N PHE A 133 3.56 -7.50 2.81
CA PHE A 133 5.02 -7.61 2.95
C PHE A 133 5.59 -6.48 3.83
N PRO A 134 5.27 -6.48 5.14
CA PRO A 134 5.66 -5.40 6.05
C PRO A 134 7.19 -5.25 6.22
N GLN A 135 7.97 -6.25 5.80
CA GLN A 135 9.43 -6.24 5.88
C GLN A 135 10.10 -5.63 4.64
N LYS A 136 9.31 -5.28 3.62
CA LYS A 136 9.81 -4.64 2.39
C LYS A 136 9.50 -3.15 2.42
N ASN A 137 10.42 -2.35 1.85
CA ASN A 137 10.28 -0.91 1.69
C ASN A 137 10.19 -0.48 0.23
N ILE A 138 10.47 -1.37 -0.73
CA ILE A 138 10.43 -1.09 -2.17
C ILE A 138 9.48 -2.08 -2.83
N PHE A 139 8.50 -1.56 -3.54
CA PHE A 139 7.42 -2.31 -4.17
C PHE A 139 7.35 -2.01 -5.66
N ASP A 140 7.20 -3.07 -6.46
CA ASP A 140 7.03 -2.99 -7.91
C ASP A 140 5.86 -3.88 -8.34
N THR A 141 4.96 -3.36 -9.15
CA THR A 141 3.77 -4.09 -9.64
C THR A 141 4.12 -5.36 -10.42
N ARG A 142 5.30 -5.44 -11.01
CA ARG A 142 5.74 -6.64 -11.75
C ARG A 142 6.02 -7.84 -10.83
N GLU A 143 6.44 -7.61 -9.60
CA GLU A 143 6.56 -8.67 -8.60
C GLU A 143 5.20 -9.25 -8.22
N ALA A 144 4.16 -8.44 -8.35
CA ALA A 144 2.78 -8.78 -8.06
C ALA A 144 2.08 -9.55 -9.19
N LEU A 145 2.43 -9.29 -10.43
CA LEU A 145 1.84 -9.94 -11.61
C LEU A 145 2.06 -11.46 -11.68
N GLY A 146 2.96 -12.01 -10.87
CA GLY A 146 3.17 -13.46 -10.72
C GLY A 146 2.06 -14.17 -9.93
N ARG A 147 1.16 -13.44 -9.27
CA ARG A 147 0.04 -14.01 -8.52
C ARG A 147 -1.26 -13.72 -9.26
N ASN A 148 -1.92 -14.75 -9.74
CA ASN A 148 -3.19 -14.64 -10.46
C ASN A 148 -4.25 -13.96 -9.57
N LEU A 149 -4.83 -12.87 -10.05
CA LEU A 149 -6.06 -12.28 -9.53
C LEU A 149 -7.23 -13.24 -9.79
N SER A 150 -7.27 -14.36 -9.11
CA SER A 150 -8.45 -15.19 -9.14
C SER A 150 -9.48 -14.59 -8.19
N LEU A 151 -10.57 -14.08 -8.75
CA LEU A 151 -11.79 -13.83 -7.99
C LEU A 151 -12.25 -15.19 -7.43
N VAL A 152 -11.81 -15.52 -6.21
CA VAL A 152 -12.28 -16.72 -5.54
C VAL A 152 -13.72 -16.46 -5.13
N PRO A 153 -14.70 -17.25 -5.60
CA PRO A 153 -16.10 -17.09 -5.22
C PRO A 153 -16.22 -17.18 -3.69
N PHE A 154 -17.00 -16.28 -3.11
CA PHE A 154 -17.33 -16.36 -1.69
C PHE A 154 -18.08 -17.68 -1.43
N SER A 155 -17.53 -18.57 -0.59
CA SER A 155 -18.28 -19.71 -0.10
C SER A 155 -18.88 -19.36 1.26
N ASP A 156 -20.21 -19.32 1.33
CA ASP A 156 -20.94 -19.04 2.59
C ASP A 156 -20.73 -20.10 3.67
N SER A 157 -20.28 -21.30 3.27
CA SER A 157 -20.17 -22.47 4.17
C SER A 157 -19.20 -22.28 5.34
N SER A 158 -18.12 -21.54 5.16
CA SER A 158 -17.14 -21.31 6.23
C SER A 158 -17.66 -20.36 7.32
N GLU A 159 -18.47 -19.38 6.94
CA GLU A 159 -19.06 -18.41 7.88
C GLU A 159 -20.18 -19.04 8.72
N ASP A 160 -20.96 -19.98 8.14
CA ASP A 160 -21.98 -20.74 8.86
C ASP A 160 -21.36 -21.61 9.94
N GLU A 161 -20.15 -22.09 9.72
CA GLU A 161 -19.41 -22.82 10.74
C GLU A 161 -19.06 -21.96 11.95
N LEU A 162 -18.62 -20.73 11.76
CA LEU A 162 -18.36 -19.80 12.86
C LEU A 162 -19.63 -19.54 13.68
N ILE A 163 -20.77 -19.30 13.01
CA ILE A 163 -22.07 -19.12 13.70
C ILE A 163 -22.42 -20.37 14.53
N ARG A 164 -22.19 -21.57 14.01
CA ARG A 164 -22.41 -22.83 14.74
C ARG A 164 -21.51 -22.92 15.98
N LEU A 165 -20.22 -22.56 15.88
CA LEU A 165 -19.28 -22.56 16.99
C LEU A 165 -19.67 -21.55 18.07
N ILE A 166 -20.17 -20.37 17.68
CA ILE A 166 -20.73 -19.37 18.59
C ILE A 166 -21.91 -19.95 19.38
N CYS A 167 -22.84 -20.65 18.70
CA CYS A 167 -23.97 -21.31 19.37
C CYS A 167 -23.52 -22.38 20.36
N GLN A 168 -22.47 -23.12 20.04
CA GLN A 168 -21.91 -24.18 20.89
C GLN A 168 -21.05 -23.65 22.03
N LYS A 169 -20.69 -22.37 22.02
CA LYS A 169 -19.76 -21.71 22.95
C LYS A 169 -18.38 -22.41 23.00
N ASP A 170 -17.96 -22.96 21.86
CA ASP A 170 -16.65 -23.61 21.73
C ASP A 170 -15.57 -22.56 21.40
N TYR A 171 -15.06 -21.92 22.44
CA TYR A 171 -14.07 -20.83 22.30
C TYR A 171 -12.76 -21.30 21.67
N ALA A 172 -12.32 -22.54 21.95
CA ALA A 172 -11.08 -23.06 21.39
C ALA A 172 -11.20 -23.29 19.87
N ALA A 173 -12.33 -23.88 19.45
CA ALA A 173 -12.60 -24.06 18.02
C ALA A 173 -12.82 -22.73 17.29
N MET A 174 -13.45 -21.74 17.94
CA MET A 174 -13.57 -20.38 17.36
C MET A 174 -12.20 -19.72 17.16
N GLU A 175 -11.29 -19.80 18.14
CA GLU A 175 -9.95 -19.25 18.01
C GLU A 175 -9.16 -19.91 16.85
N GLN A 176 -9.26 -21.23 16.75
CA GLN A 176 -8.63 -21.95 15.64
C GLN A 176 -9.24 -21.54 14.30
N TRP A 177 -10.58 -21.45 14.22
CA TRP A 177 -11.28 -21.03 13.01
C TRP A 177 -10.83 -19.61 12.56
N ILE A 178 -10.67 -18.66 13.50
CA ILE A 178 -10.20 -17.30 13.20
C ILE A 178 -8.76 -17.35 12.63
N LYS A 179 -7.88 -18.16 13.20
CA LYS A 179 -6.51 -18.33 12.69
C LYS A 179 -6.49 -18.88 11.28
N ASP A 180 -7.29 -19.94 11.03
CA ASP A 180 -7.37 -20.57 9.72
C ASP A 180 -8.00 -19.63 8.67
N PHE A 181 -9.04 -18.89 9.06
CA PHE A 181 -9.69 -17.88 8.21
C PHE A 181 -8.72 -16.75 7.85
N SER A 182 -7.95 -16.25 8.82
CA SER A 182 -6.95 -15.21 8.58
C SER A 182 -5.84 -15.67 7.63
N ALA A 183 -5.34 -16.89 7.83
CA ALA A 183 -4.34 -17.49 6.94
C ALA A 183 -4.89 -17.71 5.51
N ASP A 184 -6.14 -18.14 5.41
CA ASP A 184 -6.84 -18.34 4.14
C ASP A 184 -7.02 -17.01 3.38
N LEU A 185 -7.42 -15.93 4.08
CA LEU A 185 -7.54 -14.59 3.50
C LEU A 185 -6.21 -14.11 2.91
N LEU A 186 -5.12 -14.21 3.69
CA LEU A 186 -3.80 -13.76 3.24
C LEU A 186 -3.24 -14.61 2.10
N SER A 187 -3.60 -15.89 2.02
CA SER A 187 -3.13 -16.79 0.96
C SER A 187 -3.89 -16.61 -0.36
N LYS A 188 -5.20 -16.33 -0.29
CA LYS A 188 -6.11 -16.29 -1.46
C LYS A 188 -6.25 -14.91 -2.06
N TYR A 189 -6.26 -13.87 -1.22
CA TYR A 189 -6.51 -12.51 -1.68
C TYR A 189 -5.21 -11.71 -1.75
N GLN A 190 -5.09 -10.92 -2.82
CA GLN A 190 -3.91 -10.11 -3.11
C GLN A 190 -4.21 -8.61 -3.09
N SER A 191 -5.46 -8.24 -2.83
CA SER A 191 -5.89 -6.89 -2.62
C SER A 191 -6.39 -6.73 -1.19
N ARG A 192 -5.91 -5.71 -0.50
CA ARG A 192 -6.37 -5.28 0.81
C ARG A 192 -7.89 -5.07 0.82
N ASP A 193 -8.42 -4.43 -0.22
CA ASP A 193 -9.84 -4.14 -0.33
C ASP A 193 -10.70 -5.41 -0.36
N PHE A 194 -10.27 -6.45 -1.05
CA PHE A 194 -10.97 -7.73 -1.06
C PHE A 194 -10.96 -8.40 0.31
N ILE A 195 -9.86 -8.33 1.04
CA ILE A 195 -9.78 -8.82 2.43
C ILE A 195 -10.80 -8.05 3.31
N PHE A 196 -10.86 -6.74 3.18
CA PHE A 196 -11.81 -5.92 3.93
C PHE A 196 -13.26 -6.24 3.58
N VAL A 197 -13.59 -6.34 2.29
CA VAL A 197 -14.94 -6.76 1.86
C VAL A 197 -15.32 -8.10 2.49
N ARG A 198 -14.38 -9.05 2.55
CA ARG A 198 -14.63 -10.36 3.15
C ARG A 198 -14.89 -10.29 4.65
N ILE A 199 -14.13 -9.48 5.37
CA ILE A 199 -14.31 -9.24 6.80
C ILE A 199 -15.63 -8.52 7.08
N TYR A 200 -15.98 -7.51 6.26
CA TYR A 200 -17.25 -6.82 6.38
C TYR A 200 -18.45 -7.76 6.18
N SER A 201 -18.35 -8.66 5.20
CA SER A 201 -19.36 -9.72 4.98
C SER A 201 -19.54 -10.57 6.23
N LEU A 202 -18.44 -11.05 6.81
CA LEU A 202 -18.46 -11.85 8.04
C LEU A 202 -19.11 -11.10 9.22
N LEU A 203 -18.67 -9.86 9.46
CA LEU A 203 -19.22 -9.03 10.53
C LEU A 203 -20.72 -8.76 10.34
N GLY A 204 -21.15 -8.48 9.11
CA GLY A 204 -22.56 -8.32 8.76
C GLY A 204 -23.40 -9.58 9.05
N LYS A 205 -22.84 -10.76 8.77
CA LYS A 205 -23.50 -12.04 9.04
C LYS A 205 -23.63 -12.31 10.54
N ILE A 206 -22.61 -11.99 11.32
CA ILE A 206 -22.64 -12.10 12.79
C ILE A 206 -23.72 -11.15 13.36
N LEU A 207 -23.76 -9.90 12.93
CA LEU A 207 -24.78 -8.95 13.35
C LEU A 207 -26.19 -9.44 13.06
N LYS A 208 -26.42 -9.90 11.81
CA LYS A 208 -27.72 -10.46 11.39
C LYS A 208 -28.14 -11.59 12.33
N PHE A 209 -27.22 -12.52 12.62
CA PHE A 209 -27.47 -13.65 13.51
C PHE A 209 -27.87 -13.19 14.95
N LEU A 210 -27.19 -12.17 15.50
CA LEU A 210 -27.52 -11.63 16.83
C LEU A 210 -28.90 -11.00 16.86
N TYR A 211 -29.28 -10.26 15.81
CA TYR A 211 -30.63 -9.71 15.68
C TYR A 211 -31.70 -10.80 15.61
N GLU A 212 -31.47 -11.89 14.88
CA GLU A 212 -32.39 -13.03 14.80
C GLU A 212 -32.62 -13.70 16.15
N LEU A 213 -31.61 -13.67 17.04
CA LEU A 213 -31.71 -14.15 18.43
C LEU A 213 -32.32 -13.13 19.39
N ASN A 214 -32.74 -11.95 18.95
CA ASN A 214 -33.18 -10.84 19.80
C ASN A 214 -32.20 -10.46 20.91
N ILE A 215 -30.90 -10.62 20.68
CA ILE A 215 -29.84 -10.18 21.60
C ILE A 215 -29.66 -8.68 21.39
N ASP A 216 -29.65 -7.89 22.49
CA ASP A 216 -29.32 -6.46 22.42
C ASP A 216 -27.84 -6.31 22.04
N ALA A 217 -27.63 -6.00 20.77
CA ALA A 217 -26.30 -5.92 20.16
C ALA A 217 -25.68 -4.51 20.20
N LYS A 218 -26.28 -3.54 20.91
CA LYS A 218 -25.83 -2.13 20.90
C LYS A 218 -24.37 -1.95 21.27
N ASP A 219 -23.88 -2.67 22.28
CA ASP A 219 -22.47 -2.60 22.66
C ASP A 219 -21.56 -3.21 21.57
N LEU A 220 -22.04 -4.24 20.89
CA LEU A 220 -21.32 -4.89 19.79
C LEU A 220 -21.36 -4.02 18.53
N GLU A 221 -22.48 -3.39 18.24
CA GLU A 221 -22.61 -2.41 17.14
C GLU A 221 -21.60 -1.27 17.32
N GLY A 222 -21.48 -0.71 18.52
CA GLY A 222 -20.49 0.31 18.83
C GLY A 222 -19.05 -0.16 18.63
N LYS A 223 -18.71 -1.37 19.04
CA LYS A 223 -17.39 -1.98 18.80
C LYS A 223 -17.14 -2.24 17.33
N ILE A 224 -18.12 -2.77 16.61
CA ILE A 224 -18.02 -3.01 15.16
C ILE A 224 -17.85 -1.68 14.42
N ALA A 225 -18.62 -0.64 14.75
CA ALA A 225 -18.45 0.69 14.15
C ALA A 225 -17.06 1.27 14.40
N GLN A 226 -16.51 1.10 15.62
CA GLN A 226 -15.14 1.49 15.93
C GLN A 226 -14.12 0.66 15.13
N THR A 227 -14.35 -0.64 14.95
CA THR A 227 -13.49 -1.49 14.13
C THR A 227 -13.52 -1.04 12.68
N TYR A 228 -14.69 -0.75 12.12
CA TYR A 228 -14.82 -0.18 10.76
C TYR A 228 -14.01 1.10 10.60
N ALA A 229 -14.13 2.03 11.55
CA ALA A 229 -13.40 3.31 11.51
C ALA A 229 -11.87 3.13 11.63
N ARG A 230 -11.42 2.02 12.22
CA ARG A 230 -9.99 1.71 12.38
C ARG A 230 -9.40 0.89 11.24
N LEU A 231 -10.23 0.20 10.44
CA LEU A 231 -9.75 -0.67 9.35
C LEU A 231 -8.86 0.09 8.38
N ASP A 232 -9.22 1.33 8.04
CA ASP A 232 -8.41 2.16 7.13
C ASP A 232 -7.06 2.56 7.71
N SER A 233 -6.89 2.49 9.04
CA SER A 233 -5.64 2.84 9.71
C SER A 233 -4.61 1.69 9.77
N PHE A 234 -5.01 0.46 9.43
CA PHE A 234 -4.09 -0.68 9.43
C PHE A 234 -3.29 -0.73 8.12
N ASN A 235 -2.01 -0.48 8.21
CA ASN A 235 -1.10 -0.49 7.06
C ASN A 235 -0.50 -1.86 6.77
N THR A 236 -0.49 -2.76 7.76
CA THR A 236 0.06 -4.12 7.61
C THR A 236 -0.92 -5.20 8.06
N SER A 237 -0.79 -6.39 7.48
CA SER A 237 -1.58 -7.56 7.88
C SER A 237 -1.31 -7.97 9.33
N GLU A 238 -0.11 -7.77 9.84
CA GLU A 238 0.25 -8.06 11.24
C GLU A 238 -0.52 -7.16 12.21
N GLN A 239 -0.60 -5.86 11.92
CA GLN A 239 -1.40 -4.91 12.71
C GLN A 239 -2.89 -5.23 12.68
N PHE A 240 -3.34 -5.79 11.56
CA PHE A 240 -4.74 -6.11 11.35
C PHE A 240 -5.19 -7.36 12.10
N PHE A 241 -4.34 -8.40 12.17
CA PHE A 241 -4.66 -9.68 12.81
C PHE A 241 -4.11 -9.83 14.24
N SER A 242 -3.44 -8.79 14.78
CA SER A 242 -2.99 -8.73 16.18
C SER A 242 -4.10 -8.27 17.11
#